data_25707ef259f8d9d44bbea9072879886b
#
_entry.id   25707ef259f8d9d44bbea9072879886b
#
_cell.length_a   1.000
_cell.length_b   1.000
_cell.length_c   1.000
_cell.angle_alpha   90.00
_cell.angle_beta   90.00
_cell.angle_gamma   90.00
#
_symmetry.space_group_name_H-M   'P 1'
#
loop_
_entity.id
_entity.type
_entity.pdbx_description
1 polymer ?
#
loop_
_entity_poly.entity_id
_entity_poly.type
_entity_poly.pdbx_seq_one_letter_code
_entity_poly.pdbx_strand_id
1 'polypeptide(L)'
;MVATTFAADTPLAVTELVSNNGIAGNWLWWNMVLSGLLTVFLFSRLWRRAEVITDVEFTELRYSGKPAAILRGFRALYLAIPINLIILGWVTLAFVKIIELAVGVDTWIAVSICILITLLYSGMSGLWGVVVTDFLQFFIAMAGSIALAFFATDAVGGIDGLKEGLIRVHGADHGILNFLPEIGSVWMPVSAFLVYLSVNWWAAWYPGAEPGGGGYIAQRMFAAKDEKNSLYATLWFNIAHYALRPWPWIIVALASIVLYPAIEDKQTGYILVMLNHLPVGFKGLMLAAFAAAYMSTVSTHLNWGSSYIVNDFYKRFLKPNASQKHYVLIARITTVGLVIAGALVTSQMTTIAGAWKFLLALGAGTGAVYILRWFWWRINAWTEISAMIASFVVSLFLQFAVGMDTSDPNDFAQVMLITVLVSTVVWLSVTFFTQPESEETLLKFYKKIRPGGNLWKPIAKLAPDVKVDYGLGWNLLDWLAGITLIYSALFGVGKIILGSLLEGCGLLILAAAALLFISWDLKRRGWKTWSE
;
A
#
# COMPACT_ATOMS: atom_id res chain seq x y z
N MET A 1 9.51 4.79 -4.67
CA MET A 1 8.42 4.42 -3.76
C MET A 1 7.19 5.32 -3.91
N VAL A 2 7.30 6.64 -3.60
CA VAL A 2 6.13 7.55 -3.61
C VAL A 2 5.48 7.63 -4.99
N ALA A 3 6.24 7.77 -6.06
CA ALA A 3 5.70 7.84 -7.43
C ALA A 3 4.99 6.54 -7.85
N THR A 4 5.51 5.38 -7.48
CA THR A 4 4.87 4.08 -7.77
C THR A 4 3.49 3.96 -7.10
N THR A 5 3.30 4.61 -5.94
CA THR A 5 2.00 4.70 -5.25
C THR A 5 1.21 5.96 -5.61
N PHE A 6 1.76 6.85 -6.42
CA PHE A 6 1.06 7.95 -7.06
C PHE A 6 0.46 7.41 -8.38
N ALA A 7 -0.41 6.43 -8.25
CA ALA A 7 -1.09 5.84 -9.39
C ALA A 7 -2.27 6.71 -9.83
N ALA A 8 -2.77 6.48 -11.03
CA ALA A 8 -3.91 7.24 -11.56
C ALA A 8 -5.19 7.06 -10.73
N ASP A 9 -5.29 5.97 -9.99
CA ASP A 9 -6.44 5.59 -9.17
C ASP A 9 -6.59 6.41 -7.89
N THR A 10 -5.48 6.78 -7.22
CA THR A 10 -5.54 7.35 -5.87
C THR A 10 -6.32 8.67 -5.80
N PRO A 11 -6.15 9.67 -6.70
CA PRO A 11 -6.97 10.88 -6.68
C PRO A 11 -8.47 10.61 -6.85
N LEU A 12 -8.84 9.62 -7.67
CA LEU A 12 -10.22 9.22 -7.92
C LEU A 12 -10.81 8.52 -6.69
N ALA A 13 -10.05 7.61 -6.08
CA ALA A 13 -10.45 6.94 -4.84
C ALA A 13 -10.62 7.93 -3.68
N VAL A 14 -9.71 8.90 -3.52
CA VAL A 14 -9.83 9.96 -2.52
C VAL A 14 -11.08 10.80 -2.77
N THR A 15 -11.38 11.12 -4.03
CA THR A 15 -12.59 11.86 -4.39
C THR A 15 -13.86 11.08 -4.03
N GLU A 16 -13.91 9.78 -4.30
CA GLU A 16 -15.00 8.90 -3.89
C GLU A 16 -15.17 8.90 -2.36
N LEU A 17 -14.09 8.67 -1.62
CA LEU A 17 -14.09 8.60 -0.15
C LEU A 17 -14.55 9.91 0.48
N VAL A 18 -14.03 11.05 0.00
CA VAL A 18 -14.39 12.38 0.50
C VAL A 18 -15.82 12.74 0.13
N SER A 19 -16.27 12.42 -1.09
CA SER A 19 -17.64 12.71 -1.50
C SER A 19 -18.68 11.91 -0.74
N ASN A 20 -18.36 10.69 -0.32
CA ASN A 20 -19.27 9.82 0.43
C ASN A 20 -19.23 10.08 1.95
N ASN A 21 -18.05 10.34 2.52
CA ASN A 21 -17.81 10.28 3.96
C ASN A 21 -17.01 11.47 4.50
N GLY A 22 -16.87 12.54 3.74
CA GLY A 22 -16.05 13.70 4.10
C GLY A 22 -14.55 13.39 4.16
N ILE A 23 -13.77 14.33 4.69
CA ILE A 23 -12.31 14.17 4.84
C ILE A 23 -11.99 12.89 5.63
N ALA A 24 -12.77 12.58 6.64
CA ALA A 24 -12.60 11.40 7.49
C ALA A 24 -12.76 10.07 6.74
N GLY A 25 -13.41 10.04 5.56
CA GLY A 25 -13.47 8.84 4.71
C GLY A 25 -12.11 8.26 4.35
N ASN A 26 -11.07 9.08 4.37
CA ASN A 26 -9.69 8.64 4.13
C ASN A 26 -9.11 7.73 5.23
N TRP A 27 -9.77 7.55 6.37
CA TRP A 27 -9.33 6.57 7.38
C TRP A 27 -9.29 5.13 6.84
N LEU A 28 -9.96 4.83 5.73
CA LEU A 28 -9.81 3.56 5.02
C LEU A 28 -8.34 3.24 4.70
N TRP A 29 -7.54 4.24 4.36
CA TRP A 29 -6.12 4.05 4.04
C TRP A 29 -5.17 4.79 5.00
N TRP A 30 -5.62 5.85 5.70
CA TRP A 30 -4.79 6.55 6.69
C TRP A 30 -4.39 5.66 7.86
N ASN A 31 -5.21 4.68 8.26
CA ASN A 31 -4.84 3.74 9.31
C ASN A 31 -3.57 2.93 8.98
N MET A 32 -3.22 2.78 7.69
CA MET A 32 -2.00 2.10 7.24
C MET A 32 -0.71 2.86 7.58
N VAL A 33 -0.78 4.10 8.04
CA VAL A 33 0.36 4.84 8.65
C VAL A 33 1.02 3.99 9.74
N LEU A 34 0.22 3.29 10.55
CA LEU A 34 0.72 2.45 11.64
C LEU A 34 1.60 1.31 11.09
N SER A 35 1.14 0.62 10.04
CA SER A 35 1.89 -0.44 9.35
C SER A 35 3.13 0.10 8.65
N GLY A 36 3.01 1.21 7.93
CA GLY A 36 4.12 1.84 7.22
C GLY A 36 5.25 2.24 8.17
N LEU A 37 4.92 2.85 9.30
CA LEU A 37 5.92 3.25 10.31
C LEU A 37 6.47 2.06 11.10
N LEU A 38 5.66 1.01 11.32
CA LEU A 38 6.18 -0.25 11.86
C LEU A 38 7.27 -0.80 10.92
N THR A 39 7.02 -0.75 9.61
CA THR A 39 8.00 -1.13 8.58
C THR A 39 9.28 -0.30 8.67
N VAL A 40 9.18 1.01 8.86
CA VAL A 40 10.34 1.91 8.99
C VAL A 40 11.25 1.47 10.14
N PHE A 41 10.70 1.35 11.35
CA PHE A 41 11.52 1.22 12.56
C PHE A 41 11.84 -0.21 12.96
N LEU A 42 11.05 -1.20 12.51
CA LEU A 42 11.27 -2.61 12.87
C LEU A 42 11.81 -3.44 11.71
N PHE A 43 11.39 -3.18 10.47
CA PHE A 43 11.63 -4.12 9.35
C PHE A 43 12.59 -3.62 8.28
N SER A 44 12.74 -2.30 8.06
CA SER A 44 13.56 -1.78 6.96
C SER A 44 15.02 -2.26 7.02
N ARG A 45 15.58 -2.38 8.24
CA ARG A 45 16.92 -2.92 8.47
C ARG A 45 16.98 -4.42 8.23
N LEU A 46 15.98 -5.16 8.73
CA LEU A 46 15.91 -6.62 8.57
C LEU A 46 15.84 -7.01 7.10
N TRP A 47 15.02 -6.30 6.32
CA TRP A 47 14.94 -6.50 4.87
C TRP A 47 16.29 -6.21 4.19
N ARG A 48 16.98 -5.14 4.56
CA ARG A 48 18.29 -4.85 3.98
C ARG A 48 19.32 -5.94 4.29
N ARG A 49 19.32 -6.51 5.51
CA ARG A 49 20.16 -7.64 5.92
C ARG A 49 19.82 -8.94 5.21
N ALA A 50 18.59 -9.11 4.78
CA ALA A 50 18.17 -10.32 4.10
C ALA A 50 18.92 -10.53 2.78
N GLU A 51 19.30 -9.46 2.07
CA GLU A 51 20.06 -9.48 0.81
C GLU A 51 19.42 -10.42 -0.22
N VAL A 52 18.11 -10.38 -0.31
CA VAL A 52 17.30 -11.12 -1.29
C VAL A 52 16.95 -10.23 -2.47
N ILE A 53 16.63 -10.85 -3.61
CA ILE A 53 16.21 -10.13 -4.83
C ILE A 53 14.70 -9.92 -4.83
N THR A 54 13.95 -10.87 -4.27
CA THR A 54 12.50 -10.81 -4.14
C THR A 54 12.07 -11.14 -2.70
N ASP A 55 10.94 -10.60 -2.27
CA ASP A 55 10.35 -10.95 -0.97
C ASP A 55 9.84 -12.40 -0.94
N VAL A 56 9.62 -13.02 -2.09
CA VAL A 56 9.30 -14.45 -2.20
C VAL A 56 10.54 -15.32 -1.96
N GLU A 57 11.73 -14.88 -2.40
CA GLU A 57 13.00 -15.56 -2.12
C GLU A 57 13.30 -15.64 -0.62
N PHE A 58 12.81 -14.67 0.16
CA PHE A 58 12.89 -14.68 1.62
C PHE A 58 12.36 -15.98 2.24
N THR A 59 11.38 -16.63 1.60
CA THR A 59 10.83 -17.89 2.10
C THR A 59 11.89 -18.99 2.22
N GLU A 60 12.82 -19.08 1.26
CA GLU A 60 13.92 -20.06 1.30
C GLU A 60 15.12 -19.60 2.17
N LEU A 61 15.18 -18.32 2.53
CA LEU A 61 16.10 -17.83 3.56
C LEU A 61 15.60 -18.19 4.96
N ARG A 62 14.29 -18.13 5.18
CA ARG A 62 13.64 -18.31 6.49
C ARG A 62 13.27 -19.76 6.77
N TYR A 63 12.96 -20.53 5.74
CA TYR A 63 12.46 -21.89 5.82
C TYR A 63 13.30 -22.83 4.94
N SER A 64 13.13 -24.14 5.14
CA SER A 64 13.93 -25.15 4.45
C SER A 64 13.09 -26.29 3.86
N GLY A 65 13.74 -27.10 3.01
CA GLY A 65 13.17 -28.32 2.46
C GLY A 65 12.00 -28.12 1.49
N LYS A 66 11.24 -29.19 1.29
CA LYS A 66 10.07 -29.19 0.38
C LYS A 66 8.99 -28.16 0.77
N PRO A 67 8.65 -27.97 2.07
CA PRO A 67 7.64 -26.97 2.44
C PRO A 67 8.03 -25.54 2.05
N ALA A 68 9.30 -25.13 2.19
CA ALA A 68 9.79 -23.83 1.76
C ALA A 68 9.67 -23.64 0.24
N ALA A 69 10.02 -24.66 -0.54
CA ALA A 69 9.86 -24.62 -1.99
C ALA A 69 8.39 -24.52 -2.41
N ILE A 70 7.48 -25.30 -1.77
CA ILE A 70 6.04 -25.23 -2.02
C ILE A 70 5.53 -23.82 -1.70
N LEU A 71 5.88 -23.26 -0.53
CA LEU A 71 5.50 -21.91 -0.14
C LEU A 71 5.99 -20.88 -1.15
N ARG A 72 7.25 -20.98 -1.61
CA ARG A 72 7.81 -20.08 -2.63
C ARG A 72 6.98 -20.11 -3.91
N GLY A 73 6.69 -21.31 -4.43
CA GLY A 73 5.87 -21.47 -5.64
C GLY A 73 4.44 -20.98 -5.45
N PHE A 74 3.82 -21.32 -4.32
CA PHE A 74 2.46 -20.87 -3.99
C PHE A 74 2.38 -19.34 -3.88
N ARG A 75 3.29 -18.71 -3.12
CA ARG A 75 3.34 -17.25 -3.02
C ARG A 75 3.58 -16.58 -4.37
N ALA A 76 4.48 -17.14 -5.19
CA ALA A 76 4.75 -16.59 -6.51
C ALA A 76 3.48 -16.52 -7.37
N LEU A 77 2.70 -17.60 -7.40
CA LEU A 77 1.45 -17.63 -8.16
C LEU A 77 0.34 -16.80 -7.51
N TYR A 78 0.20 -16.88 -6.17
CA TYR A 78 -0.82 -16.15 -5.43
C TYR A 78 -0.64 -14.63 -5.56
N LEU A 79 0.59 -14.13 -5.43
CA LEU A 79 0.86 -12.71 -5.55
C LEU A 79 0.83 -12.23 -7.02
N ALA A 80 1.37 -13.04 -7.95
CA ALA A 80 1.43 -12.64 -9.36
C ALA A 80 0.09 -12.71 -10.09
N ILE A 81 -0.85 -13.57 -9.66
CA ILE A 81 -2.12 -13.77 -10.35
C ILE A 81 -3.25 -13.08 -9.58
N PRO A 82 -3.91 -13.63 -8.55
CA PRO A 82 -5.09 -12.98 -8.00
C PRO A 82 -4.80 -11.57 -7.48
N ILE A 83 -3.77 -11.39 -6.67
CA ILE A 83 -3.48 -10.09 -6.06
C ILE A 83 -3.07 -9.06 -7.10
N ASN A 84 -2.14 -9.41 -7.97
CA ASN A 84 -1.63 -8.49 -8.98
C ASN A 84 -2.68 -8.11 -10.03
N LEU A 85 -3.53 -9.06 -10.43
CA LEU A 85 -4.62 -8.79 -11.38
C LEU A 85 -5.69 -7.85 -10.80
N ILE A 86 -6.01 -7.96 -9.51
CA ILE A 86 -6.90 -7.03 -8.82
C ILE A 86 -6.29 -5.61 -8.88
N ILE A 87 -4.99 -5.46 -8.59
CA ILE A 87 -4.31 -4.16 -8.63
C ILE A 87 -4.27 -3.59 -10.05
N LEU A 88 -3.86 -4.41 -11.03
CA LEU A 88 -3.90 -4.00 -12.44
C LEU A 88 -5.31 -3.58 -12.87
N GLY A 89 -6.33 -4.28 -12.35
CA GLY A 89 -7.74 -3.99 -12.62
C GLY A 89 -8.14 -2.59 -12.19
N TRP A 90 -7.94 -2.23 -10.92
CA TRP A 90 -8.39 -0.91 -10.45
C TRP A 90 -7.56 0.26 -11.00
N VAL A 91 -6.25 0.05 -11.23
CA VAL A 91 -5.40 1.08 -11.84
C VAL A 91 -5.80 1.33 -13.29
N THR A 92 -6.16 0.27 -14.01
CA THR A 92 -6.67 0.38 -15.40
C THR A 92 -8.06 1.03 -15.40
N LEU A 93 -8.98 0.65 -14.49
CA LEU A 93 -10.29 1.28 -14.35
C LEU A 93 -10.18 2.79 -14.18
N ALA A 94 -9.28 3.25 -13.31
CA ALA A 94 -9.07 4.67 -13.08
C ALA A 94 -8.61 5.39 -14.35
N PHE A 95 -7.65 4.83 -15.07
CA PHE A 95 -7.12 5.47 -16.27
C PHE A 95 -8.09 5.44 -17.43
N VAL A 96 -8.89 4.36 -17.54
CA VAL A 96 -10.00 4.27 -18.51
C VAL A 96 -11.00 5.39 -18.29
N LYS A 97 -11.46 5.62 -17.06
CA LYS A 97 -12.38 6.74 -16.73
C LYS A 97 -11.79 8.10 -17.12
N ILE A 98 -10.48 8.30 -16.92
CA ILE A 98 -9.80 9.54 -17.32
C ILE A 98 -9.82 9.70 -18.84
N ILE A 99 -9.50 8.66 -19.61
CA ILE A 99 -9.49 8.71 -21.08
C ILE A 99 -10.89 8.90 -21.63
N GLU A 100 -11.89 8.16 -21.15
CA GLU A 100 -13.28 8.30 -21.56
C GLU A 100 -13.77 9.74 -21.44
N LEU A 101 -13.57 10.35 -20.29
CA LEU A 101 -14.04 11.72 -20.04
C LEU A 101 -13.19 12.78 -20.75
N ALA A 102 -11.86 12.59 -20.85
CA ALA A 102 -10.97 13.58 -21.44
C ALA A 102 -10.93 13.57 -22.96
N VAL A 103 -11.10 12.39 -23.57
CA VAL A 103 -10.99 12.17 -25.02
C VAL A 103 -12.36 11.87 -25.65
N GLY A 104 -13.33 11.42 -24.87
CA GLY A 104 -14.68 11.09 -25.36
C GLY A 104 -14.74 9.79 -26.16
N VAL A 105 -13.89 8.82 -25.84
CA VAL A 105 -13.86 7.51 -26.51
C VAL A 105 -14.57 6.44 -25.68
N ASP A 106 -15.02 5.38 -26.34
CA ASP A 106 -15.64 4.22 -25.70
C ASP A 106 -14.66 3.48 -24.77
N THR A 107 -15.19 2.87 -23.70
CA THR A 107 -14.45 2.10 -22.69
C THR A 107 -13.46 1.10 -23.31
N TRP A 108 -13.90 0.32 -24.30
CA TRP A 108 -13.04 -0.70 -24.91
C TRP A 108 -11.91 -0.13 -25.76
N ILE A 109 -12.14 1.02 -26.40
CA ILE A 109 -11.09 1.77 -27.11
C ILE A 109 -10.09 2.29 -26.09
N ALA A 110 -10.55 2.88 -24.99
CA ALA A 110 -9.69 3.36 -23.91
C ALA A 110 -8.84 2.22 -23.30
N VAL A 111 -9.45 1.08 -22.98
CA VAL A 111 -8.74 -0.12 -22.50
C VAL A 111 -7.68 -0.59 -23.51
N SER A 112 -8.04 -0.62 -24.81
CA SER A 112 -7.12 -1.04 -25.87
C SER A 112 -5.90 -0.10 -25.97
N ILE A 113 -6.11 1.20 -25.87
CA ILE A 113 -5.04 2.21 -25.82
C ILE A 113 -4.13 1.97 -24.61
N CYS A 114 -4.70 1.76 -23.43
CA CYS A 114 -3.96 1.46 -22.21
C CYS A 114 -3.08 0.21 -22.35
N ILE A 115 -3.66 -0.87 -22.89
CA ILE A 115 -2.95 -2.12 -23.14
C ILE A 115 -1.78 -1.91 -24.10
N LEU A 116 -2.03 -1.24 -25.23
CA LEU A 116 -1.00 -0.97 -26.24
C LEU A 116 0.16 -0.15 -25.68
N ILE A 117 -0.14 0.96 -25.01
CA ILE A 117 0.87 1.84 -24.37
C ILE A 117 1.69 1.01 -23.37
N THR A 118 1.02 0.22 -22.53
CA THR A 118 1.67 -0.59 -21.51
C THR A 118 2.63 -1.62 -22.12
N LEU A 119 2.20 -2.34 -23.16
CA LEU A 119 3.02 -3.34 -23.83
C LEU A 119 4.26 -2.73 -24.52
N LEU A 120 4.09 -1.56 -25.14
CA LEU A 120 5.21 -0.84 -25.78
C LEU A 120 6.23 -0.35 -24.73
N TYR A 121 5.75 0.19 -23.61
CA TYR A 121 6.60 0.77 -22.57
C TYR A 121 7.31 -0.28 -21.72
N SER A 122 6.61 -1.33 -21.27
CA SER A 122 7.17 -2.34 -20.36
C SER A 122 8.33 -3.15 -20.95
N GLY A 123 8.46 -3.18 -22.27
CA GLY A 123 9.59 -3.82 -22.95
C GLY A 123 10.91 -3.03 -22.92
N MET A 124 10.88 -1.75 -22.54
CA MET A 124 12.02 -0.83 -22.72
C MET A 124 12.70 -0.40 -21.42
N SER A 125 12.09 -0.58 -20.24
CA SER A 125 12.62 -0.03 -18.98
C SER A 125 13.19 -1.10 -18.04
N GLY A 126 14.47 -0.90 -17.60
CA GLY A 126 15.05 -1.59 -16.46
C GLY A 126 14.78 -0.84 -15.14
N LEU A 127 15.05 -1.47 -13.98
CA LEU A 127 14.78 -0.90 -12.65
C LEU A 127 15.35 0.52 -12.46
N TRP A 128 16.52 0.81 -12.99
CA TRP A 128 17.15 2.13 -12.88
C TRP A 128 16.39 3.23 -13.64
N GLY A 129 15.94 2.90 -14.86
CA GLY A 129 15.11 3.83 -15.65
C GLY A 129 13.79 4.14 -14.93
N VAL A 130 13.14 3.13 -14.35
CA VAL A 130 11.91 3.31 -13.55
C VAL A 130 12.15 4.23 -12.35
N VAL A 131 13.25 4.08 -11.59
CA VAL A 131 13.53 4.92 -10.42
C VAL A 131 13.77 6.38 -10.80
N VAL A 132 14.46 6.65 -11.90
CA VAL A 132 14.72 8.03 -12.37
C VAL A 132 13.44 8.69 -12.90
N THR A 133 12.67 7.96 -13.70
CA THR A 133 11.39 8.47 -14.20
C THR A 133 10.38 8.68 -13.07
N ASP A 134 10.28 7.77 -12.10
CA ASP A 134 9.46 7.91 -10.91
C ASP A 134 9.77 9.19 -10.12
N PHE A 135 11.05 9.53 -10.01
CA PHE A 135 11.47 10.76 -9.31
C PHE A 135 10.93 12.02 -9.99
N LEU A 136 11.09 12.13 -11.31
CA LEU A 136 10.60 13.28 -12.08
C LEU A 136 9.06 13.33 -12.08
N GLN A 137 8.41 12.18 -12.26
CA GLN A 137 6.95 12.06 -12.28
C GLN A 137 6.31 12.49 -10.96
N PHE A 138 6.95 12.22 -9.83
CA PHE A 138 6.44 12.67 -8.52
C PHE A 138 6.31 14.20 -8.47
N PHE A 139 7.32 14.94 -8.90
CA PHE A 139 7.27 16.41 -8.89
C PHE A 139 6.25 16.97 -9.89
N ILE A 140 6.17 16.39 -11.08
CA ILE A 140 5.19 16.79 -12.10
C ILE A 140 3.76 16.55 -11.59
N ALA A 141 3.51 15.37 -11.03
CA ALA A 141 2.20 15.00 -10.52
C ALA A 141 1.79 15.84 -9.30
N MET A 142 2.73 16.15 -8.39
CA MET A 142 2.46 17.03 -7.25
C MET A 142 2.20 18.46 -7.71
N ALA A 143 3.00 19.00 -8.60
CA ALA A 143 2.80 20.36 -9.14
C ALA A 143 1.44 20.47 -9.85
N GLY A 144 1.08 19.48 -10.66
CA GLY A 144 -0.22 19.43 -11.34
C GLY A 144 -1.38 19.32 -10.35
N SER A 145 -1.28 18.46 -9.33
CA SER A 145 -2.32 18.31 -8.31
C SER A 145 -2.49 19.57 -7.45
N ILE A 146 -1.40 20.26 -7.10
CA ILE A 146 -1.44 21.53 -6.36
C ILE A 146 -2.06 22.63 -7.24
N ALA A 147 -1.68 22.72 -8.50
CA ALA A 147 -2.29 23.65 -9.44
C ALA A 147 -3.80 23.40 -9.59
N LEU A 148 -4.20 22.12 -9.72
CA LEU A 148 -5.62 21.75 -9.80
C LEU A 148 -6.37 22.15 -8.52
N ALA A 149 -5.79 21.91 -7.34
CA ALA A 149 -6.41 22.31 -6.07
C ALA A 149 -6.57 23.85 -5.99
N PHE A 150 -5.60 24.61 -6.47
CA PHE A 150 -5.68 26.07 -6.54
C PHE A 150 -6.84 26.54 -7.45
N PHE A 151 -6.91 26.05 -8.68
CA PHE A 151 -7.97 26.43 -9.61
C PHE A 151 -9.35 25.91 -9.17
N ALA A 152 -9.41 24.73 -8.56
CA ALA A 152 -10.66 24.19 -7.98
C ALA A 152 -11.19 25.07 -6.84
N THR A 153 -10.28 25.53 -5.98
CA THR A 153 -10.62 26.43 -4.87
C THR A 153 -11.08 27.81 -5.38
N ASP A 154 -10.38 28.35 -6.38
CA ASP A 154 -10.77 29.62 -7.02
C ASP A 154 -12.16 29.52 -7.65
N ALA A 155 -12.46 28.43 -8.34
CA ALA A 155 -13.75 28.19 -8.99
C ALA A 155 -14.96 28.16 -8.03
N VAL A 156 -14.74 27.87 -6.76
CA VAL A 156 -15.79 27.86 -5.72
C VAL A 156 -15.81 29.13 -4.86
N GLY A 157 -14.96 30.12 -5.18
CA GLY A 157 -14.89 31.41 -4.45
C GLY A 157 -13.94 31.39 -3.25
N GLY A 158 -12.83 30.65 -3.35
CA GLY A 158 -11.84 30.49 -2.28
C GLY A 158 -12.25 29.48 -1.23
N ILE A 159 -11.49 29.43 -0.13
CA ILE A 159 -11.77 28.49 0.99
C ILE A 159 -13.10 28.82 1.70
N ASP A 160 -13.45 30.08 1.81
CA ASP A 160 -14.71 30.48 2.43
C ASP A 160 -15.89 30.10 1.52
N GLY A 161 -15.79 30.36 0.20
CA GLY A 161 -16.78 29.90 -0.78
C GLY A 161 -16.93 28.38 -0.83
N LEU A 162 -15.83 27.63 -0.66
CA LEU A 162 -15.84 26.18 -0.52
C LEU A 162 -16.68 25.76 0.70
N LYS A 163 -16.42 26.34 1.87
CA LYS A 163 -17.17 26.03 3.11
C LYS A 163 -18.66 26.36 2.98
N GLU A 164 -18.98 27.54 2.48
CA GLU A 164 -20.37 27.93 2.25
C GLU A 164 -21.07 27.03 1.23
N GLY A 165 -20.35 26.63 0.16
CA GLY A 165 -20.83 25.69 -0.83
C GLY A 165 -21.16 24.31 -0.22
N LEU A 166 -20.29 23.79 0.63
CA LEU A 166 -20.51 22.52 1.33
C LEU A 166 -21.71 22.60 2.28
N ILE A 167 -21.87 23.71 3.01
CA ILE A 167 -23.06 23.96 3.87
C ILE A 167 -24.35 23.98 3.03
N ARG A 168 -24.32 24.58 1.84
CA ARG A 168 -25.48 24.60 0.93
C ARG A 168 -25.86 23.22 0.43
N VAL A 169 -24.88 22.34 0.17
CA VAL A 169 -25.11 21.00 -0.36
C VAL A 169 -25.54 20.01 0.73
N HIS A 170 -24.95 20.08 1.92
CA HIS A 170 -25.12 19.07 2.98
C HIS A 170 -25.78 19.58 4.27
N GLY A 171 -26.02 20.89 4.41
CA GLY A 171 -26.51 21.52 5.66
C GLY A 171 -25.36 21.96 6.57
N ALA A 172 -25.70 22.68 7.65
CA ALA A 172 -24.69 23.27 8.54
C ALA A 172 -23.89 22.25 9.36
N ASP A 173 -24.53 21.18 9.79
CA ASP A 173 -23.94 20.16 10.69
C ASP A 173 -23.47 18.89 9.95
N HIS A 174 -22.96 19.05 8.74
CA HIS A 174 -22.66 17.92 7.87
C HIS A 174 -21.41 17.09 8.23
N GLY A 175 -20.50 17.58 9.08
CA GLY A 175 -19.28 16.89 9.48
C GLY A 175 -18.26 16.60 8.37
N ILE A 176 -18.50 17.04 7.13
CA ILE A 176 -17.67 16.72 5.94
C ILE A 176 -16.21 17.21 6.08
N LEU A 177 -15.99 18.28 6.83
CA LEU A 177 -14.66 18.84 7.10
C LEU A 177 -13.98 18.22 8.32
N ASN A 178 -14.62 17.28 9.02
CA ASN A 178 -14.04 16.61 10.16
C ASN A 178 -12.92 15.66 9.73
N PHE A 179 -11.79 15.71 10.42
CA PHE A 179 -10.65 14.82 10.15
C PHE A 179 -10.80 13.46 10.83
N LEU A 180 -11.56 13.42 11.91
CA LEU A 180 -11.92 12.19 12.60
C LEU A 180 -13.37 11.82 12.26
N PRO A 181 -13.66 10.53 12.07
CA PRO A 181 -15.01 10.08 11.80
C PRO A 181 -15.91 10.32 13.01
N GLU A 182 -17.17 10.57 12.77
CA GLU A 182 -18.20 10.53 13.79
C GLU A 182 -18.49 9.06 14.14
N ILE A 183 -17.98 8.65 15.30
CA ILE A 183 -18.07 7.27 15.76
C ILE A 183 -19.52 6.94 16.10
N GLY A 184 -20.01 5.81 15.58
CA GLY A 184 -21.41 5.39 15.73
C GLY A 184 -22.33 5.88 14.61
N SER A 185 -21.81 6.65 13.65
CA SER A 185 -22.53 6.98 12.42
C SER A 185 -22.73 5.76 11.53
N VAL A 186 -23.63 5.89 10.54
CA VAL A 186 -23.92 4.78 9.59
C VAL A 186 -22.69 4.30 8.86
N TRP A 187 -21.81 5.21 8.44
CA TRP A 187 -20.59 4.85 7.68
C TRP A 187 -19.37 4.51 8.57
N MET A 188 -19.42 4.87 9.86
CA MET A 188 -18.36 4.52 10.84
C MET A 188 -18.98 4.02 12.15
N PRO A 189 -19.65 2.86 12.14
CA PRO A 189 -20.11 2.23 13.37
C PRO A 189 -18.92 1.92 14.29
N VAL A 190 -19.19 1.77 15.59
CA VAL A 190 -18.15 1.52 16.61
C VAL A 190 -17.29 0.31 16.23
N SER A 191 -17.90 -0.74 15.68
CA SER A 191 -17.22 -1.97 15.22
C SER A 191 -16.18 -1.67 14.15
N ALA A 192 -16.54 -0.90 13.12
CA ALA A 192 -15.64 -0.53 12.04
C ALA A 192 -14.48 0.35 12.54
N PHE A 193 -14.79 1.35 13.39
CA PHE A 193 -13.76 2.20 13.97
C PHE A 193 -12.73 1.40 14.79
N LEU A 194 -13.20 0.49 15.63
CA LEU A 194 -12.30 -0.38 16.40
C LEU A 194 -11.46 -1.28 15.51
N VAL A 195 -12.04 -1.81 14.44
CA VAL A 195 -11.30 -2.63 13.47
C VAL A 195 -10.23 -1.82 12.75
N TYR A 196 -10.51 -0.61 12.29
CA TYR A 196 -9.51 0.25 11.66
C TYR A 196 -8.33 0.56 12.58
N LEU A 197 -8.59 0.88 13.86
CA LEU A 197 -7.53 1.24 14.80
C LEU A 197 -6.78 0.06 15.38
N SER A 198 -7.43 -1.08 15.57
CA SER A 198 -6.84 -2.21 16.31
C SER A 198 -6.42 -3.39 15.44
N VAL A 199 -7.02 -3.60 14.27
CA VAL A 199 -6.85 -4.82 13.48
C VAL A 199 -6.40 -4.55 12.04
N ASN A 200 -7.10 -3.70 11.31
CA ASN A 200 -6.94 -3.57 9.85
C ASN A 200 -5.48 -3.33 9.42
N TRP A 201 -4.78 -2.41 10.07
CA TRP A 201 -3.45 -1.97 9.67
C TRP A 201 -2.35 -3.03 9.82
N TRP A 202 -2.50 -4.02 10.70
CA TRP A 202 -1.51 -5.10 10.85
C TRP A 202 -2.00 -6.44 10.30
N ALA A 203 -3.29 -6.65 10.22
CA ALA A 203 -3.87 -7.92 9.80
C ALA A 203 -3.94 -8.04 8.28
N ALA A 204 -4.31 -6.96 7.60
CA ALA A 204 -4.48 -6.94 6.16
C ALA A 204 -3.15 -6.94 5.41
N TRP A 205 -3.12 -7.65 4.29
CA TRP A 205 -2.03 -7.55 3.32
C TRP A 205 -2.44 -6.59 2.20
N TYR A 206 -1.66 -5.55 2.02
CA TYR A 206 -1.79 -4.59 0.92
C TYR A 206 -0.40 -4.25 0.38
N PRO A 207 -0.13 -4.34 -0.92
CA PRO A 207 1.17 -4.00 -1.48
C PRO A 207 1.56 -2.57 -1.17
N GLY A 208 2.66 -2.40 -0.45
CA GLY A 208 3.15 -1.10 -0.02
C GLY A 208 2.71 -0.65 1.37
N ALA A 209 1.73 -1.30 2.00
CA ALA A 209 1.27 -1.01 3.35
C ALA A 209 1.15 -2.26 4.23
N GLU A 210 1.57 -3.43 3.75
CA GLU A 210 1.57 -4.66 4.55
C GLU A 210 2.51 -4.53 5.75
N PRO A 211 2.21 -5.23 6.87
CA PRO A 211 3.10 -5.26 8.03
C PRO A 211 4.48 -5.83 7.66
N GLY A 212 5.50 -5.04 7.90
CA GLY A 212 6.87 -5.42 7.56
C GLY A 212 7.31 -5.04 6.15
N GLY A 213 6.40 -4.52 5.32
CA GLY A 213 6.68 -4.14 3.94
C GLY A 213 6.95 -5.33 3.03
N GLY A 214 6.22 -5.45 1.95
CA GLY A 214 6.41 -6.50 0.95
C GLY A 214 6.45 -5.94 -0.47
N GLY A 215 6.48 -6.83 -1.44
CA GLY A 215 6.40 -6.47 -2.84
C GLY A 215 7.42 -5.42 -3.26
N TYR A 216 6.95 -4.38 -3.93
CA TYR A 216 7.82 -3.32 -4.45
C TYR A 216 8.42 -2.41 -3.36
N ILE A 217 7.83 -2.30 -2.16
CA ILE A 217 8.41 -1.55 -1.04
C ILE A 217 9.62 -2.30 -0.48
N ALA A 218 9.49 -3.60 -0.23
CA ALA A 218 10.61 -4.44 0.19
C ALA A 218 11.74 -4.40 -0.85
N GLN A 219 11.41 -4.49 -2.14
CA GLN A 219 12.39 -4.39 -3.23
C GLN A 219 13.27 -3.15 -3.15
N ARG A 220 12.70 -1.99 -2.78
CA ARG A 220 13.48 -0.76 -2.61
C ARG A 220 14.27 -0.74 -1.31
N MET A 221 13.80 -1.42 -0.25
CA MET A 221 14.54 -1.54 1.01
C MET A 221 15.80 -2.38 0.84
N PHE A 222 15.73 -3.55 0.20
CA PHE A 222 16.93 -4.36 0.02
C PHE A 222 17.84 -3.89 -1.14
N ALA A 223 17.35 -3.06 -2.05
CA ALA A 223 18.16 -2.36 -3.04
C ALA A 223 18.86 -1.10 -2.49
N ALA A 224 18.57 -0.67 -1.27
CA ALA A 224 19.22 0.49 -0.66
C ALA A 224 20.71 0.21 -0.39
N LYS A 225 21.54 1.27 -0.38
CA LYS A 225 22.99 1.17 -0.15
C LYS A 225 23.33 0.48 1.18
N ASP A 226 22.62 0.84 2.23
CA ASP A 226 22.82 0.35 3.60
C ASP A 226 21.52 0.45 4.42
N GLU A 227 21.56 -0.01 5.68
CA GLU A 227 20.40 -0.02 6.57
C GLU A 227 19.87 1.39 6.87
N LYS A 228 20.75 2.38 6.99
CA LYS A 228 20.40 3.78 7.22
C LYS A 228 19.64 4.35 6.03
N ASN A 229 20.12 4.12 4.81
CA ASN A 229 19.44 4.56 3.59
C ASN A 229 18.11 3.83 3.39
N SER A 230 18.00 2.55 3.74
CA SER A 230 16.75 1.81 3.73
C SER A 230 15.71 2.43 4.66
N LEU A 231 16.11 2.75 5.91
CA LEU A 231 15.25 3.38 6.91
C LEU A 231 14.80 4.78 6.44
N TYR A 232 15.74 5.64 6.00
CA TYR A 232 15.40 6.98 5.54
C TYR A 232 14.48 6.97 4.31
N ALA A 233 14.74 6.09 3.34
CA ALA A 233 13.90 5.98 2.16
C ALA A 233 12.47 5.58 2.52
N THR A 234 12.31 4.65 3.47
CA THR A 234 10.99 4.19 3.93
C THR A 234 10.30 5.24 4.80
N LEU A 235 11.04 5.98 5.65
CA LEU A 235 10.48 7.09 6.43
C LEU A 235 10.03 8.22 5.50
N TRP A 236 10.86 8.62 4.55
CA TRP A 236 10.49 9.63 3.55
C TRP A 236 9.27 9.21 2.74
N PHE A 237 9.20 7.93 2.35
CA PHE A 237 8.02 7.40 1.70
C PHE A 237 6.74 7.64 2.51
N ASN A 238 6.75 7.31 3.81
CA ASN A 238 5.58 7.52 4.66
C ASN A 238 5.20 9.00 4.82
N ILE A 239 6.19 9.89 5.01
CA ILE A 239 5.94 11.34 5.10
C ILE A 239 5.30 11.86 3.81
N ALA A 240 5.90 11.57 2.66
CA ALA A 240 5.40 12.05 1.39
C ALA A 240 4.05 11.43 1.00
N HIS A 241 3.85 10.15 1.30
CA HIS A 241 2.64 9.41 0.96
C HIS A 241 1.43 9.84 1.80
N TYR A 242 1.58 9.98 3.11
CA TYR A 242 0.46 10.20 4.02
C TYR A 242 0.28 11.67 4.44
N ALA A 243 1.35 12.46 4.51
CA ALA A 243 1.26 13.83 5.02
C ALA A 243 1.27 14.89 3.91
N LEU A 244 2.06 14.72 2.84
CA LEU A 244 2.23 15.79 1.84
C LEU A 244 1.22 15.71 0.70
N ARG A 245 1.03 14.54 0.10
CA ARG A 245 0.26 14.42 -1.14
C ARG A 245 -1.27 14.36 -0.99
N PRO A 246 -1.91 14.02 0.16
CA PRO A 246 -3.36 13.91 0.23
C PRO A 246 -4.12 15.22 0.01
N TRP A 247 -3.57 16.33 0.48
CA TRP A 247 -4.31 17.59 0.56
C TRP A 247 -4.75 18.15 -0.78
N PRO A 248 -3.94 18.20 -1.84
CA PRO A 248 -4.42 18.62 -3.15
C PRO A 248 -5.61 17.80 -3.64
N TRP A 249 -5.61 16.50 -3.40
CA TRP A 249 -6.70 15.62 -3.80
C TRP A 249 -7.98 15.84 -2.96
N ILE A 250 -7.82 16.00 -1.65
CA ILE A 250 -8.94 16.28 -0.73
C ILE A 250 -9.61 17.61 -1.08
N ILE A 251 -8.83 18.66 -1.37
CA ILE A 251 -9.38 19.96 -1.76
C ILE A 251 -10.15 19.87 -3.07
N VAL A 252 -9.60 19.20 -4.09
CA VAL A 252 -10.31 18.97 -5.36
C VAL A 252 -11.57 18.14 -5.15
N ALA A 253 -11.54 17.13 -4.30
CA ALA A 253 -12.70 16.32 -3.95
C ALA A 253 -13.80 17.16 -3.30
N LEU A 254 -13.46 18.00 -2.32
CA LEU A 254 -14.40 18.93 -1.66
C LEU A 254 -14.98 19.94 -2.66
N ALA A 255 -14.16 20.50 -3.54
CA ALA A 255 -14.60 21.42 -4.60
C ALA A 255 -15.55 20.70 -5.58
N SER A 256 -15.27 19.43 -5.92
CA SER A 256 -16.13 18.65 -6.81
C SER A 256 -17.54 18.44 -6.26
N ILE A 257 -17.69 18.30 -4.94
CA ILE A 257 -19.01 18.20 -4.27
C ILE A 257 -19.83 19.49 -4.51
N VAL A 258 -19.17 20.64 -4.42
CA VAL A 258 -19.85 21.94 -4.59
C VAL A 258 -20.16 22.22 -6.07
N LEU A 259 -19.21 21.90 -6.97
CA LEU A 259 -19.34 22.17 -8.39
C LEU A 259 -20.27 21.20 -9.12
N TYR A 260 -20.33 19.95 -8.65
CA TYR A 260 -21.07 18.85 -9.29
C TYR A 260 -21.88 18.03 -8.26
N PRO A 261 -22.84 18.62 -7.53
CA PRO A 261 -23.54 17.95 -6.43
C PRO A 261 -24.37 16.74 -6.87
N ALA A 262 -24.86 16.73 -8.11
CA ALA A 262 -25.71 15.68 -8.68
C ALA A 262 -24.94 14.57 -9.41
N ILE A 263 -23.60 14.54 -9.31
CA ILE A 263 -22.79 13.52 -10.00
C ILE A 263 -23.08 12.12 -9.41
N GLU A 264 -23.39 11.15 -10.23
CA GLU A 264 -23.67 9.77 -9.81
C GLU A 264 -22.38 9.03 -9.44
N ASP A 265 -21.42 8.98 -10.37
CA ASP A 265 -20.11 8.37 -10.13
C ASP A 265 -19.15 9.39 -9.48
N LYS A 266 -19.09 9.35 -8.15
CA LYS A 266 -18.29 10.29 -7.35
C LYS A 266 -16.79 10.30 -7.73
N GLN A 267 -16.24 9.21 -8.26
CA GLN A 267 -14.85 9.12 -8.69
C GLN A 267 -14.53 10.11 -9.83
N THR A 268 -15.51 10.35 -10.70
CA THR A 268 -15.34 11.23 -11.87
C THR A 268 -15.27 12.71 -11.51
N GLY A 269 -15.65 13.08 -10.29
CA GLY A 269 -15.61 14.47 -9.81
C GLY A 269 -14.23 15.12 -9.98
N TYR A 270 -13.15 14.39 -9.66
CA TYR A 270 -11.79 14.87 -9.86
C TYR A 270 -11.49 15.20 -11.31
N ILE A 271 -11.92 14.34 -12.22
CA ILE A 271 -11.68 14.48 -13.66
C ILE A 271 -12.48 15.67 -14.22
N LEU A 272 -13.74 15.82 -13.80
CA LEU A 272 -14.58 16.95 -14.23
C LEU A 272 -14.01 18.29 -13.79
N VAL A 273 -13.55 18.38 -12.54
CA VAL A 273 -12.85 19.60 -12.06
C VAL A 273 -11.61 19.88 -12.91
N MET A 274 -10.80 18.86 -13.18
CA MET A 274 -9.61 18.99 -14.03
C MET A 274 -9.97 19.47 -15.43
N LEU A 275 -10.97 18.89 -16.07
CA LEU A 275 -11.33 19.22 -17.45
C LEU A 275 -11.98 20.59 -17.59
N ASN A 276 -12.77 21.04 -16.61
CA ASN A 276 -13.55 22.27 -16.72
C ASN A 276 -12.89 23.49 -16.10
N HIS A 277 -11.99 23.32 -15.12
CA HIS A 277 -11.44 24.45 -14.36
C HIS A 277 -9.92 24.65 -14.51
N LEU A 278 -9.18 23.69 -15.08
CA LEU A 278 -7.77 23.91 -15.39
C LEU A 278 -7.58 24.68 -16.71
N PRO A 279 -6.62 25.63 -16.81
CA PRO A 279 -6.16 26.16 -18.08
C PRO A 279 -5.61 25.07 -19.01
N VAL A 280 -5.69 25.29 -20.33
CA VAL A 280 -5.36 24.28 -21.36
C VAL A 280 -3.97 23.65 -21.17
N GLY A 281 -2.94 24.46 -20.89
CA GLY A 281 -1.58 23.95 -20.67
C GLY A 281 -1.47 23.01 -19.45
N PHE A 282 -2.14 23.36 -18.35
CA PHE A 282 -2.17 22.53 -17.14
C PHE A 282 -3.01 21.26 -17.33
N LYS A 283 -4.10 21.30 -18.13
CA LYS A 283 -4.85 20.08 -18.50
C LYS A 283 -3.96 19.08 -19.21
N GLY A 284 -3.22 19.53 -20.23
CA GLY A 284 -2.28 18.67 -20.95
C GLY A 284 -1.21 18.08 -20.03
N LEU A 285 -0.65 18.89 -19.13
CA LEU A 285 0.32 18.44 -18.14
C LEU A 285 -0.28 17.37 -17.19
N MET A 286 -1.51 17.58 -16.71
CA MET A 286 -2.18 16.62 -15.84
C MET A 286 -2.52 15.31 -16.55
N LEU A 287 -3.01 15.37 -17.78
CA LEU A 287 -3.26 14.16 -18.59
C LEU A 287 -1.98 13.38 -18.85
N ALA A 288 -0.89 14.08 -19.17
CA ALA A 288 0.44 13.46 -19.32
C ALA A 288 0.94 12.86 -18.00
N ALA A 289 0.70 13.53 -16.86
CA ALA A 289 1.05 13.03 -15.53
C ALA A 289 0.24 11.76 -15.17
N PHE A 290 -1.04 11.72 -15.47
CA PHE A 290 -1.87 10.52 -15.27
C PHE A 290 -1.44 9.37 -16.18
N ALA A 291 -1.15 9.63 -17.45
CA ALA A 291 -0.62 8.61 -18.37
C ALA A 291 0.72 8.05 -17.86
N ALA A 292 1.62 8.93 -17.42
CA ALA A 292 2.91 8.53 -16.87
C ALA A 292 2.75 7.72 -15.56
N ALA A 293 1.85 8.15 -14.66
CA ALA A 293 1.55 7.43 -13.42
C ALA A 293 0.96 6.05 -13.69
N TYR A 294 0.01 5.95 -14.62
CA TYR A 294 -0.54 4.68 -15.09
C TYR A 294 0.56 3.75 -15.62
N MET A 295 1.37 4.23 -16.56
CA MET A 295 2.46 3.48 -17.18
C MET A 295 3.49 3.00 -16.15
N SER A 296 3.90 3.86 -15.21
CA SER A 296 4.83 3.52 -14.14
C SER A 296 4.29 2.41 -13.24
N THR A 297 3.05 2.54 -12.79
CA THR A 297 2.42 1.56 -11.90
C THR A 297 2.23 0.22 -12.60
N VAL A 298 1.63 0.22 -13.78
CA VAL A 298 1.34 -1.00 -14.53
C VAL A 298 2.63 -1.72 -14.95
N SER A 299 3.66 -0.99 -15.42
CA SER A 299 4.96 -1.62 -15.76
C SER A 299 5.62 -2.26 -14.53
N THR A 300 5.55 -1.60 -13.37
CA THR A 300 6.06 -2.18 -12.10
C THR A 300 5.34 -3.48 -11.77
N HIS A 301 4.01 -3.49 -11.81
CA HIS A 301 3.19 -4.66 -11.50
C HIS A 301 3.36 -5.81 -12.52
N LEU A 302 3.50 -5.50 -13.80
CA LEU A 302 3.78 -6.49 -14.84
C LEU A 302 5.16 -7.12 -14.66
N ASN A 303 6.19 -6.31 -14.38
CA ASN A 303 7.54 -6.80 -14.12
C ASN A 303 7.59 -7.64 -12.84
N TRP A 304 6.91 -7.20 -11.79
CA TRP A 304 6.79 -7.91 -10.52
C TRP A 304 6.09 -9.27 -10.70
N GLY A 305 4.90 -9.28 -11.29
CA GLY A 305 4.14 -10.51 -11.55
C GLY A 305 4.86 -11.47 -12.49
N SER A 306 5.44 -10.95 -13.58
CA SER A 306 6.23 -11.77 -14.51
C SER A 306 7.48 -12.34 -13.85
N SER A 307 8.18 -11.57 -13.01
CA SER A 307 9.34 -12.06 -12.27
C SER A 307 8.98 -13.22 -11.36
N TYR A 308 7.88 -13.13 -10.62
CA TYR A 308 7.43 -14.20 -9.74
C TYR A 308 7.05 -15.48 -10.52
N ILE A 309 6.29 -15.34 -11.60
CA ILE A 309 5.90 -16.49 -12.43
C ILE A 309 7.13 -17.13 -13.07
N VAL A 310 8.06 -16.34 -13.58
CA VAL A 310 9.21 -16.88 -14.33
C VAL A 310 10.33 -17.35 -13.40
N ASN A 311 10.78 -16.53 -12.46
CA ASN A 311 11.94 -16.87 -11.63
C ASN A 311 11.57 -17.79 -10.46
N ASP A 312 10.47 -17.49 -9.77
CA ASP A 312 10.12 -18.16 -8.53
C ASP A 312 9.25 -19.41 -8.77
N PHE A 313 8.53 -19.49 -9.91
CA PHE A 313 7.74 -20.66 -10.25
C PHE A 313 8.29 -21.41 -11.46
N TYR A 314 8.33 -20.83 -12.67
CA TYR A 314 8.67 -21.55 -13.91
C TYR A 314 10.10 -22.09 -13.92
N LYS A 315 11.07 -21.23 -13.65
CA LYS A 315 12.49 -21.60 -13.58
C LYS A 315 12.75 -22.58 -12.44
N ARG A 316 12.12 -22.38 -11.31
CA ARG A 316 12.34 -23.21 -10.11
C ARG A 316 11.76 -24.62 -10.24
N PHE A 317 10.56 -24.77 -10.82
CA PHE A 317 9.83 -26.04 -10.79
C PHE A 317 9.67 -26.70 -12.16
N LEU A 318 9.61 -25.95 -13.27
CA LEU A 318 9.30 -26.51 -14.58
C LEU A 318 10.54 -26.65 -15.48
N LYS A 319 11.36 -25.62 -15.57
CA LYS A 319 12.55 -25.62 -16.46
C LYS A 319 13.74 -24.91 -15.81
N PRO A 320 14.46 -25.56 -14.87
CA PRO A 320 15.55 -24.90 -14.13
C PRO A 320 16.80 -24.60 -14.99
N ASN A 321 17.02 -25.34 -16.07
CA ASN A 321 18.23 -25.27 -16.90
C ASN A 321 17.95 -24.72 -18.31
N ALA A 322 16.92 -23.91 -18.52
CA ALA A 322 16.67 -23.30 -19.81
C ALA A 322 17.62 -22.12 -20.09
N SER A 323 17.75 -21.76 -21.36
CA SER A 323 18.57 -20.61 -21.75
C SER A 323 17.96 -19.28 -21.29
N GLN A 324 18.79 -18.24 -21.12
CA GLN A 324 18.31 -16.90 -20.79
C GLN A 324 17.31 -16.36 -21.83
N LYS A 325 17.55 -16.66 -23.13
CA LYS A 325 16.59 -16.29 -24.20
C LYS A 325 15.22 -16.92 -23.99
N HIS A 326 15.18 -18.18 -23.53
CA HIS A 326 13.92 -18.86 -23.21
C HIS A 326 13.19 -18.19 -22.06
N TYR A 327 13.88 -17.85 -20.94
CA TYR A 327 13.25 -17.16 -19.82
C TYR A 327 12.73 -15.78 -20.20
N VAL A 328 13.44 -15.04 -21.04
CA VAL A 328 12.97 -13.76 -21.57
C VAL A 328 11.71 -13.94 -22.44
N LEU A 329 11.64 -14.99 -23.26
CA LEU A 329 10.44 -15.29 -24.05
C LEU A 329 9.24 -15.59 -23.13
N ILE A 330 9.43 -16.46 -22.13
CA ILE A 330 8.37 -16.79 -21.16
C ILE A 330 7.93 -15.54 -20.39
N ALA A 331 8.87 -14.67 -19.99
CA ALA A 331 8.53 -13.41 -19.32
C ALA A 331 7.65 -12.51 -20.20
N ARG A 332 7.95 -12.41 -21.49
CA ARG A 332 7.11 -11.64 -22.44
C ARG A 332 5.71 -12.24 -22.59
N ILE A 333 5.62 -13.56 -22.74
CA ILE A 333 4.32 -14.26 -22.82
C ILE A 333 3.52 -14.05 -21.54
N THR A 334 4.15 -14.18 -20.39
CA THR A 334 3.54 -13.95 -19.07
C THR A 334 3.04 -12.50 -18.95
N THR A 335 3.85 -11.52 -19.36
CA THR A 335 3.46 -10.10 -19.34
C THR A 335 2.21 -9.86 -20.18
N VAL A 336 2.15 -10.38 -21.40
CA VAL A 336 0.96 -10.28 -22.27
C VAL A 336 -0.24 -10.94 -21.61
N GLY A 337 -0.07 -12.13 -21.04
CA GLY A 337 -1.13 -12.85 -20.32
C GLY A 337 -1.67 -12.06 -19.12
N LEU A 338 -0.79 -11.44 -18.33
CA LEU A 338 -1.17 -10.60 -17.20
C LEU A 338 -1.93 -9.33 -17.63
N VAL A 339 -1.53 -8.70 -18.74
CA VAL A 339 -2.23 -7.53 -19.29
C VAL A 339 -3.66 -7.90 -19.71
N ILE A 340 -3.81 -8.99 -20.47
CA ILE A 340 -5.14 -9.45 -20.92
C ILE A 340 -6.02 -9.83 -19.72
N ALA A 341 -5.49 -10.60 -18.79
CA ALA A 341 -6.22 -10.99 -17.58
C ALA A 341 -6.57 -9.77 -16.70
N GLY A 342 -5.67 -8.79 -16.57
CA GLY A 342 -5.93 -7.52 -15.88
C GLY A 342 -7.08 -6.74 -16.52
N ALA A 343 -7.12 -6.65 -17.85
CA ALA A 343 -8.22 -6.00 -18.57
C ALA A 343 -9.58 -6.70 -18.33
N LEU A 344 -9.60 -8.04 -18.30
CA LEU A 344 -10.79 -8.80 -17.96
C LEU A 344 -11.26 -8.55 -16.52
N VAL A 345 -10.32 -8.46 -15.57
CA VAL A 345 -10.65 -8.12 -14.18
C VAL A 345 -11.16 -6.68 -14.07
N THR A 346 -10.59 -5.74 -14.84
CA THR A 346 -11.08 -4.35 -14.89
C THR A 346 -12.57 -4.27 -15.24
N SER A 347 -13.03 -5.08 -16.21
CA SER A 347 -14.43 -5.07 -16.66
C SER A 347 -15.44 -5.54 -15.60
N GLN A 348 -14.98 -6.17 -14.52
CA GLN A 348 -15.82 -6.62 -13.39
C GLN A 348 -15.82 -5.64 -12.21
N MET A 349 -14.98 -4.59 -12.26
CA MET A 349 -14.87 -3.62 -11.18
C MET A 349 -15.77 -2.42 -11.42
N THR A 350 -16.46 -1.98 -10.37
CA THR A 350 -17.31 -0.79 -10.39
C THR A 350 -16.64 0.40 -9.72
N THR A 351 -15.99 0.18 -8.56
CA THR A 351 -15.33 1.23 -7.79
C THR A 351 -13.92 0.84 -7.36
N ILE A 352 -13.06 1.85 -7.22
CA ILE A 352 -11.67 1.68 -6.77
C ILE A 352 -11.64 1.38 -5.26
N ALA A 353 -12.42 2.11 -4.45
CA ALA A 353 -12.49 1.88 -3.01
C ALA A 353 -13.06 0.49 -2.66
N GLY A 354 -14.02 -0.02 -3.44
CA GLY A 354 -14.53 -1.38 -3.32
C GLY A 354 -13.44 -2.43 -3.58
N ALA A 355 -12.63 -2.25 -4.63
CA ALA A 355 -11.50 -3.14 -4.92
C ALA A 355 -10.44 -3.14 -3.79
N TRP A 356 -10.18 -1.98 -3.18
CA TRP A 356 -9.29 -1.88 -2.02
C TRP A 356 -9.84 -2.65 -0.81
N LYS A 357 -11.11 -2.45 -0.46
CA LYS A 357 -11.76 -3.18 0.64
C LYS A 357 -11.75 -4.69 0.40
N PHE A 358 -12.04 -5.12 -0.82
CA PHE A 358 -11.99 -6.54 -1.20
C PHE A 358 -10.58 -7.13 -0.97
N LEU A 359 -9.54 -6.44 -1.41
CA LEU A 359 -8.15 -6.90 -1.24
C LEU A 359 -7.74 -6.93 0.25
N LEU A 360 -8.12 -5.91 1.03
CA LEU A 360 -7.84 -5.87 2.46
C LEU A 360 -8.50 -7.03 3.19
N ALA A 361 -9.77 -7.32 2.88
CA ALA A 361 -10.51 -8.44 3.45
C ALA A 361 -9.87 -9.80 3.07
N LEU A 362 -9.45 -9.96 1.82
CA LEU A 362 -8.79 -11.18 1.34
C LEU A 362 -7.46 -11.46 2.05
N GLY A 363 -6.70 -10.41 2.38
CA GLY A 363 -5.41 -10.48 3.05
C GLY A 363 -5.46 -10.51 4.58
N ALA A 364 -6.62 -10.34 5.19
CA ALA A 364 -6.78 -10.03 6.62
C ALA A 364 -6.17 -11.07 7.59
N GLY A 365 -6.10 -12.34 7.22
CA GLY A 365 -5.57 -13.40 8.10
C GLY A 365 -4.06 -13.61 8.06
N THR A 366 -3.32 -12.86 7.23
CA THR A 366 -1.90 -13.15 6.95
C THR A 366 -0.93 -12.26 7.71
N GLY A 367 -1.33 -11.07 8.11
CA GLY A 367 -0.43 -10.04 8.65
C GLY A 367 0.30 -10.46 9.93
N ALA A 368 -0.40 -11.13 10.86
CA ALA A 368 0.23 -11.62 12.09
C ALA A 368 1.39 -12.58 11.80
N VAL A 369 1.22 -13.49 10.85
CA VAL A 369 2.26 -14.44 10.45
C VAL A 369 3.43 -13.72 9.79
N TYR A 370 3.17 -12.71 8.96
CA TYR A 370 4.22 -11.91 8.31
C TYR A 370 5.05 -11.08 9.30
N ILE A 371 4.44 -10.64 10.40
CA ILE A 371 5.18 -10.03 11.51
C ILE A 371 5.98 -11.10 12.26
N LEU A 372 5.32 -12.18 12.69
CA LEU A 372 5.89 -13.18 13.57
C LEU A 372 6.98 -14.03 12.92
N ARG A 373 6.97 -14.23 11.59
CA ARG A 373 8.05 -14.96 10.91
C ARG A 373 9.45 -14.36 11.13
N TRP A 374 9.54 -13.08 11.43
CA TRP A 374 10.79 -12.41 11.78
C TRP A 374 11.17 -12.57 13.25
N PHE A 375 10.17 -12.56 14.15
CA PHE A 375 10.39 -12.44 15.59
C PHE A 375 10.11 -13.71 16.38
N TRP A 376 9.52 -14.74 15.77
CA TRP A 376 9.22 -16.00 16.43
C TRP A 376 9.81 -17.19 15.67
N TRP A 377 10.78 -17.86 16.32
CA TRP A 377 11.52 -18.99 15.74
C TRP A 377 10.62 -20.15 15.30
N ARG A 378 9.47 -20.34 15.97
CA ARG A 378 8.58 -21.50 15.75
C ARG A 378 7.75 -21.41 14.45
N ILE A 379 7.59 -20.25 13.87
CA ILE A 379 6.92 -20.06 12.58
C ILE A 379 7.67 -20.84 11.49
N ASN A 380 6.93 -21.67 10.75
CA ASN A 380 7.46 -22.49 9.65
C ASN A 380 6.67 -22.26 8.34
N ALA A 381 7.08 -22.91 7.27
CA ALA A 381 6.45 -22.72 5.96
C ALA A 381 4.95 -23.10 5.94
N TRP A 382 4.55 -24.14 6.67
CA TRP A 382 3.14 -24.54 6.76
C TRP A 382 2.27 -23.52 7.50
N THR A 383 2.86 -22.79 8.45
CA THR A 383 2.19 -21.67 9.12
C THR A 383 1.78 -20.59 8.12
N GLU A 384 2.68 -20.17 7.23
CA GLU A 384 2.35 -19.16 6.21
C GLU A 384 1.33 -19.68 5.19
N ILE A 385 1.52 -20.91 4.68
CA ILE A 385 0.59 -21.54 3.73
C ILE A 385 -0.82 -21.62 4.31
N SER A 386 -0.94 -22.11 5.53
CA SER A 386 -2.25 -22.27 6.19
C SER A 386 -2.92 -20.93 6.48
N ALA A 387 -2.17 -19.91 6.87
CA ALA A 387 -2.69 -18.55 7.06
C ALA A 387 -3.24 -17.96 5.76
N MET A 388 -2.49 -18.08 4.66
CA MET A 388 -2.90 -17.57 3.35
C MET A 388 -4.14 -18.30 2.83
N ILE A 389 -4.17 -19.63 2.92
CA ILE A 389 -5.33 -20.42 2.47
C ILE A 389 -6.55 -20.11 3.34
N ALA A 390 -6.41 -20.11 4.67
CA ALA A 390 -7.50 -19.82 5.58
C ALA A 390 -8.07 -18.41 5.36
N SER A 391 -7.21 -17.40 5.24
CA SER A 391 -7.63 -16.02 4.95
C SER A 391 -8.41 -15.93 3.65
N PHE A 392 -7.89 -16.52 2.59
CA PHE A 392 -8.53 -16.54 1.28
C PHE A 392 -9.89 -17.23 1.30
N VAL A 393 -9.95 -18.46 1.83
CA VAL A 393 -11.18 -19.27 1.85
C VAL A 393 -12.24 -18.63 2.74
N VAL A 394 -11.88 -18.18 3.95
CA VAL A 394 -12.83 -17.58 4.89
C VAL A 394 -13.38 -16.27 4.34
N SER A 395 -12.52 -15.40 3.81
CA SER A 395 -12.95 -14.13 3.25
C SER A 395 -13.90 -14.32 2.06
N LEU A 396 -13.59 -15.23 1.13
CA LEU A 396 -14.48 -15.52 0.00
C LEU A 396 -15.79 -16.19 0.45
N PHE A 397 -15.72 -17.10 1.41
CA PHE A 397 -16.93 -17.75 1.96
C PHE A 397 -17.89 -16.73 2.57
N LEU A 398 -17.37 -15.80 3.39
CA LEU A 398 -18.19 -14.75 4.01
C LEU A 398 -18.83 -13.82 2.96
N GLN A 399 -18.08 -13.44 1.93
CA GLN A 399 -18.57 -12.50 0.93
C GLN A 399 -19.51 -13.16 -0.09
N PHE A 400 -19.19 -14.37 -0.58
CA PHE A 400 -19.96 -14.99 -1.67
C PHE A 400 -20.99 -16.03 -1.21
N ALA A 401 -20.72 -16.78 -0.13
CA ALA A 401 -21.66 -17.80 0.36
C ALA A 401 -22.58 -17.27 1.45
N VAL A 402 -22.08 -16.42 2.36
CA VAL A 402 -22.89 -15.78 3.39
C VAL A 402 -23.56 -14.51 2.85
N GLY A 403 -22.98 -13.87 1.82
CA GLY A 403 -23.53 -12.66 1.19
C GLY A 403 -23.20 -11.37 1.94
N MET A 404 -22.09 -11.34 2.71
CA MET A 404 -21.64 -10.12 3.39
C MET A 404 -21.05 -9.13 2.37
N ASP A 405 -21.55 -7.89 2.39
CA ASP A 405 -21.10 -6.83 1.49
C ASP A 405 -20.02 -5.97 2.16
N THR A 406 -18.78 -6.08 1.72
CA THR A 406 -17.69 -5.23 2.22
C THR A 406 -17.84 -3.74 1.92
N SER A 407 -18.83 -3.33 1.13
CA SER A 407 -19.21 -1.93 1.00
C SER A 407 -19.89 -1.41 2.27
N ASP A 408 -20.65 -2.26 2.96
CA ASP A 408 -21.20 -1.95 4.29
C ASP A 408 -20.09 -1.97 5.36
N PRO A 409 -19.96 -0.92 6.18
CA PRO A 409 -18.90 -0.83 7.19
C PRO A 409 -18.96 -1.90 8.29
N ASN A 410 -20.15 -2.35 8.70
CA ASN A 410 -20.29 -3.41 9.70
C ASN A 410 -19.89 -4.76 9.12
N ASP A 411 -20.34 -5.06 7.91
CA ASP A 411 -19.98 -6.28 7.21
C ASP A 411 -18.48 -6.33 6.96
N PHE A 412 -17.87 -5.22 6.50
CA PHE A 412 -16.42 -5.12 6.35
C PHE A 412 -15.69 -5.42 7.66
N ALA A 413 -16.13 -4.81 8.78
CA ALA A 413 -15.53 -5.06 10.09
C ALA A 413 -15.69 -6.53 10.53
N GLN A 414 -16.85 -7.13 10.31
CA GLN A 414 -17.11 -8.53 10.64
C GLN A 414 -16.29 -9.48 9.76
N VAL A 415 -16.25 -9.26 8.45
CA VAL A 415 -15.40 -10.05 7.53
C VAL A 415 -13.94 -10.00 7.98
N MET A 416 -13.42 -8.81 8.31
CA MET A 416 -12.06 -8.65 8.82
C MET A 416 -11.83 -9.44 10.10
N LEU A 417 -12.69 -9.26 11.13
CA LEU A 417 -12.54 -9.92 12.43
C LEU A 417 -12.65 -11.43 12.33
N ILE A 418 -13.68 -11.94 11.64
CA ILE A 418 -13.89 -13.39 11.49
C ILE A 418 -12.72 -14.01 10.73
N THR A 419 -12.28 -13.37 9.64
CA THR A 419 -11.13 -13.86 8.85
C THR A 419 -9.86 -13.90 9.69
N VAL A 420 -9.56 -12.85 10.47
CA VAL A 420 -8.41 -12.81 11.38
C VAL A 420 -8.50 -13.90 12.45
N LEU A 421 -9.64 -14.04 13.11
CA LEU A 421 -9.81 -15.00 14.19
C LEU A 421 -9.68 -16.44 13.68
N VAL A 422 -10.44 -16.80 12.64
CA VAL A 422 -10.40 -18.15 12.06
C VAL A 422 -9.03 -18.49 11.52
N SER A 423 -8.42 -17.57 10.74
CA SER A 423 -7.06 -17.77 10.22
C SER A 423 -6.05 -17.93 11.35
N THR A 424 -6.19 -17.17 12.45
CA THR A 424 -5.30 -17.27 13.62
C THR A 424 -5.40 -18.62 14.28
N VAL A 425 -6.60 -19.14 14.49
CA VAL A 425 -6.79 -20.51 15.02
C VAL A 425 -6.16 -21.55 14.11
N VAL A 426 -6.38 -21.41 12.79
CA VAL A 426 -5.85 -22.37 11.79
C VAL A 426 -4.32 -22.36 11.78
N TRP A 427 -3.70 -21.20 11.60
CA TRP A 427 -2.23 -21.15 11.47
C TRP A 427 -1.52 -21.45 12.81
N LEU A 428 -2.08 -21.08 13.97
CA LEU A 428 -1.53 -21.49 15.27
C LEU A 428 -1.59 -23.02 15.42
N SER A 429 -2.74 -23.63 15.13
CA SER A 429 -2.89 -25.08 15.16
C SER A 429 -1.85 -25.75 14.26
N VAL A 430 -1.75 -25.33 13.00
CA VAL A 430 -0.76 -25.88 12.07
C VAL A 430 0.67 -25.67 12.57
N THR A 431 0.98 -24.50 13.15
CA THR A 431 2.31 -24.22 13.71
C THR A 431 2.68 -25.23 14.79
N PHE A 432 1.77 -25.59 15.68
CA PHE A 432 2.05 -26.52 16.79
C PHE A 432 1.98 -28.00 16.37
N PHE A 433 1.14 -28.36 15.40
CA PHE A 433 1.04 -29.72 14.89
C PHE A 433 2.10 -30.09 13.84
N THR A 434 2.81 -29.12 13.28
CA THR A 434 3.91 -29.37 12.33
C THR A 434 5.28 -29.25 13.01
N GLN A 435 6.30 -29.87 12.42
CA GLN A 435 7.66 -29.77 12.94
C GLN A 435 8.24 -28.34 12.73
N PRO A 436 9.03 -27.83 13.68
CA PRO A 436 9.79 -26.59 13.48
C PRO A 436 10.80 -26.75 12.33
N GLU A 437 11.29 -25.62 11.85
CA GLU A 437 12.45 -25.64 10.94
C GLU A 437 13.68 -26.26 11.62
N SER A 438 14.60 -26.78 10.80
CA SER A 438 15.83 -27.37 11.33
C SER A 438 16.65 -26.32 12.08
N GLU A 439 17.37 -26.78 13.11
CA GLU A 439 18.25 -25.92 13.91
C GLU A 439 19.29 -25.20 13.04
N GLU A 440 19.84 -25.89 12.03
CA GLU A 440 20.78 -25.32 11.07
C GLU A 440 20.16 -24.13 10.31
N THR A 441 18.94 -24.28 9.80
CA THR A 441 18.20 -23.23 9.08
C THR A 441 17.94 -22.04 10.01
N LEU A 442 17.46 -22.31 11.22
CA LEU A 442 17.18 -21.28 12.20
C LEU A 442 18.42 -20.51 12.63
N LEU A 443 19.55 -21.20 12.84
CA LEU A 443 20.84 -20.58 13.17
C LEU A 443 21.36 -19.72 12.01
N LYS A 444 21.29 -20.22 10.78
CA LYS A 444 21.68 -19.48 9.58
C LYS A 444 20.87 -18.18 9.45
N PHE A 445 19.56 -18.27 9.61
CA PHE A 445 18.67 -17.11 9.59
C PHE A 445 19.02 -16.14 10.73
N TYR A 446 19.14 -16.65 11.97
CA TYR A 446 19.42 -15.84 13.16
C TYR A 446 20.75 -15.09 13.05
N LYS A 447 21.81 -15.75 12.59
CA LYS A 447 23.14 -15.13 12.36
C LYS A 447 23.10 -14.05 11.27
N LYS A 448 22.35 -14.27 10.20
CA LYS A 448 22.26 -13.30 9.09
C LYS A 448 21.38 -12.10 9.44
N ILE A 449 20.17 -12.34 9.92
CA ILE A 449 19.14 -11.31 10.11
C ILE A 449 19.29 -10.60 11.47
N ARG A 450 19.68 -11.33 12.52
CA ARG A 450 19.79 -10.84 13.91
C ARG A 450 18.49 -10.21 14.41
N PRO A 451 17.35 -10.93 14.35
CA PRO A 451 16.01 -10.36 14.58
C PRO A 451 15.80 -9.88 16.02
N GLY A 452 16.56 -10.40 16.97
CA GLY A 452 16.38 -10.08 18.39
C GLY A 452 15.07 -10.63 18.99
N GLY A 453 14.85 -10.29 20.25
CA GLY A 453 13.59 -10.58 20.95
C GLY A 453 13.55 -11.92 21.69
N ASN A 454 12.63 -11.99 22.67
CA ASN A 454 12.50 -13.12 23.57
C ASN A 454 12.05 -14.42 22.86
N LEU A 455 11.31 -14.31 21.78
CA LEU A 455 10.81 -15.45 21.04
C LEU A 455 11.90 -16.15 20.18
N TRP A 456 13.13 -15.64 20.15
CA TRP A 456 14.32 -16.29 19.58
C TRP A 456 15.26 -16.88 20.63
N LYS A 457 14.96 -16.79 21.93
CA LYS A 457 15.83 -17.29 23.03
C LYS A 457 16.33 -18.72 22.83
N PRO A 458 15.54 -19.70 22.38
CA PRO A 458 16.05 -21.06 22.16
C PRO A 458 17.21 -21.12 21.19
N ILE A 459 17.14 -20.35 20.10
CA ILE A 459 18.15 -20.33 19.03
C ILE A 459 19.32 -19.40 19.43
N ALA A 460 19.03 -18.29 20.11
CA ALA A 460 20.06 -17.37 20.60
C ALA A 460 21.07 -18.03 21.55
N LYS A 461 20.61 -19.00 22.35
CA LYS A 461 21.49 -19.79 23.24
C LYS A 461 22.54 -20.60 22.47
N LEU A 462 22.24 -20.97 21.22
CA LEU A 462 23.15 -21.74 20.36
C LEU A 462 24.15 -20.85 19.57
N ALA A 463 23.94 -19.53 19.61
CA ALA A 463 24.81 -18.54 18.94
C ALA A 463 25.07 -17.35 19.87
N PRO A 464 25.77 -17.54 21.01
CA PRO A 464 26.00 -16.49 22.00
C PRO A 464 26.92 -15.36 21.51
N ASP A 465 27.67 -15.59 20.47
CA ASP A 465 28.53 -14.65 19.76
C ASP A 465 27.78 -13.62 18.92
N VAL A 466 26.51 -13.89 18.59
CA VAL A 466 25.71 -13.01 17.74
C VAL A 466 25.18 -11.82 18.54
N LYS A 467 25.66 -10.64 18.21
CA LYS A 467 25.10 -9.39 18.72
C LYS A 467 23.80 -9.08 18.01
N VAL A 468 22.70 -9.01 18.77
CA VAL A 468 21.38 -8.63 18.25
C VAL A 468 21.06 -7.19 18.59
N ASP A 469 20.17 -6.56 17.81
CA ASP A 469 19.69 -5.21 18.12
C ASP A 469 18.84 -5.24 19.40
N TYR A 470 19.40 -4.75 20.50
CA TYR A 470 18.66 -4.48 21.72
C TYR A 470 18.06 -3.08 21.62
N GLY A 471 16.78 -2.98 21.45
CA GLY A 471 16.16 -1.67 21.33
C GLY A 471 14.69 -1.67 20.93
N LEU A 472 14.01 -2.82 21.13
CA LEU A 472 12.58 -2.91 20.78
C LEU A 472 11.76 -1.76 21.40
N GLY A 473 12.02 -1.43 22.67
CA GLY A 473 11.34 -0.32 23.33
C GLY A 473 11.59 1.03 22.66
N TRP A 474 12.82 1.33 22.25
CA TRP A 474 13.16 2.55 21.52
C TRP A 474 12.59 2.55 20.10
N ASN A 475 12.60 1.41 19.41
CA ASN A 475 11.96 1.29 18.10
C ASN A 475 10.43 1.50 18.18
N LEU A 476 9.78 1.06 19.27
CA LEU A 476 8.37 1.33 19.52
C LEU A 476 8.11 2.80 19.86
N LEU A 477 9.03 3.46 20.61
CA LEU A 477 8.94 4.90 20.84
C LEU A 477 9.11 5.70 19.54
N ASP A 478 10.08 5.32 18.70
CA ASP A 478 10.24 5.91 17.37
C ASP A 478 9.01 5.66 16.48
N TRP A 479 8.39 4.49 16.57
CA TRP A 479 7.15 4.17 15.88
C TRP A 479 5.99 5.10 16.33
N LEU A 480 5.80 5.29 17.63
CA LEU A 480 4.82 6.22 18.18
C LEU A 480 5.13 7.68 17.78
N ALA A 481 6.40 8.09 17.86
CA ALA A 481 6.82 9.40 17.40
C ALA A 481 6.59 9.58 15.89
N GLY A 482 6.82 8.55 15.09
CA GLY A 482 6.52 8.54 13.66
C GLY A 482 5.03 8.70 13.37
N ILE A 483 4.16 7.99 14.10
CA ILE A 483 2.71 8.13 14.03
C ILE A 483 2.31 9.58 14.35
N THR A 484 2.84 10.12 15.44
CA THR A 484 2.63 11.51 15.82
C THR A 484 3.10 12.47 14.74
N LEU A 485 4.28 12.27 14.19
CA LEU A 485 4.81 13.06 13.06
C LEU A 485 3.84 13.09 11.88
N ILE A 486 3.41 11.93 11.41
CA ILE A 486 2.58 11.85 10.19
C ILE A 486 1.20 12.45 10.42
N TYR A 487 0.48 12.07 11.47
CA TYR A 487 -0.88 12.60 11.69
C TYR A 487 -0.85 14.07 12.07
N SER A 488 0.13 14.53 12.87
CA SER A 488 0.24 15.95 13.18
C SER A 488 0.60 16.79 11.96
N ALA A 489 1.46 16.28 11.05
CA ALA A 489 1.75 16.97 9.79
C ALA A 489 0.53 16.97 8.85
N LEU A 490 -0.12 15.83 8.68
CA LEU A 490 -1.32 15.70 7.86
C LEU A 490 -2.43 16.66 8.32
N PHE A 491 -2.81 16.57 9.61
CA PHE A 491 -3.90 17.39 10.15
C PHE A 491 -3.49 18.87 10.28
N GLY A 492 -2.23 19.15 10.62
CA GLY A 492 -1.71 20.51 10.71
C GLY A 492 -1.80 21.27 9.40
N VAL A 493 -1.35 20.64 8.29
CA VAL A 493 -1.48 21.21 6.95
C VAL A 493 -2.96 21.46 6.61
N GLY A 494 -3.83 20.49 6.86
CA GLY A 494 -5.26 20.63 6.58
C GLY A 494 -5.94 21.74 7.38
N LYS A 495 -5.61 21.87 8.66
CA LYS A 495 -6.13 22.93 9.52
C LYS A 495 -5.71 24.30 9.01
N ILE A 496 -4.46 24.47 8.55
CA ILE A 496 -3.99 25.72 7.94
C ILE A 496 -4.77 26.02 6.66
N ILE A 497 -4.89 25.05 5.75
CA ILE A 497 -5.63 25.22 4.50
C ILE A 497 -7.08 25.61 4.76
N LEU A 498 -7.72 24.98 5.74
CA LEU A 498 -9.11 25.26 6.11
C LEU A 498 -9.30 26.46 7.05
N GLY A 499 -8.26 27.28 7.25
CA GLY A 499 -8.35 28.55 7.96
C GLY A 499 -8.19 28.49 9.49
N SER A 500 -7.83 27.32 10.08
CA SER A 500 -7.54 27.17 11.51
C SER A 500 -6.03 27.31 11.77
N LEU A 501 -5.47 28.49 11.55
CA LEU A 501 -4.01 28.72 11.56
C LEU A 501 -3.34 28.33 12.88
N LEU A 502 -3.92 28.71 14.02
CA LEU A 502 -3.32 28.46 15.35
C LEU A 502 -3.25 26.96 15.65
N GLU A 503 -4.34 26.23 15.43
CA GLU A 503 -4.38 24.76 15.60
C GLU A 503 -3.40 24.08 14.63
N GLY A 504 -3.39 24.50 13.37
CA GLY A 504 -2.52 23.95 12.36
C GLY A 504 -1.02 24.16 12.67
N CYS A 505 -0.64 25.36 13.09
CA CYS A 505 0.74 25.65 13.54
C CYS A 505 1.12 24.83 14.78
N GLY A 506 0.22 24.68 15.74
CA GLY A 506 0.45 23.83 16.93
C GLY A 506 0.73 22.37 16.55
N LEU A 507 -0.05 21.82 15.63
CA LEU A 507 0.17 20.46 15.12
C LEU A 507 1.47 20.34 14.33
N LEU A 508 1.86 21.31 13.52
CA LEU A 508 3.13 21.29 12.80
C LEU A 508 4.34 21.40 13.74
N ILE A 509 4.23 22.16 14.84
CA ILE A 509 5.26 22.19 15.89
C ILE A 509 5.38 20.82 16.54
N LEU A 510 4.29 20.13 16.84
CA LEU A 510 4.29 18.77 17.36
C LEU A 510 4.94 17.79 16.37
N ALA A 511 4.63 17.90 15.07
CA ALA A 511 5.26 17.10 14.02
C ALA A 511 6.78 17.34 13.97
N ALA A 512 7.23 18.60 14.05
CA ALA A 512 8.65 18.95 14.09
C ALA A 512 9.34 18.38 15.34
N ALA A 513 8.71 18.47 16.51
CA ALA A 513 9.23 17.90 17.75
C ALA A 513 9.39 16.36 17.64
N ALA A 514 8.40 15.67 17.07
CA ALA A 514 8.47 14.22 16.82
C ALA A 514 9.61 13.85 15.86
N LEU A 515 9.80 14.61 14.77
CA LEU A 515 10.91 14.42 13.84
C LEU A 515 12.28 14.65 14.50
N LEU A 516 12.38 15.67 15.33
CA LEU A 516 13.60 15.94 16.10
C LEU A 516 13.90 14.81 17.09
N PHE A 517 12.90 14.29 17.78
CA PHE A 517 13.03 13.14 18.67
C PHE A 517 13.56 11.91 17.92
N ILE A 518 12.94 11.52 16.81
CA ILE A 518 13.38 10.41 15.96
C ILE A 518 14.84 10.62 15.51
N SER A 519 15.15 11.83 15.03
CA SER A 519 16.50 12.16 14.57
C SER A 519 17.54 12.10 15.70
N TRP A 520 17.19 12.54 16.90
CA TRP A 520 18.04 12.48 18.08
C TRP A 520 18.27 11.04 18.52
N ASP A 521 17.21 10.22 18.65
CA ASP A 521 17.35 8.84 19.09
C ASP A 521 18.18 8.00 18.11
N LEU A 522 17.88 8.13 16.82
CA LEU A 522 18.62 7.41 15.78
C LEU A 522 20.10 7.83 15.73
N LYS A 523 20.42 9.11 15.93
CA LYS A 523 21.81 9.59 16.04
C LYS A 523 22.49 9.05 17.31
N ARG A 524 21.81 9.09 18.46
CA ARG A 524 22.31 8.56 19.74
C ARG A 524 22.69 7.08 19.66
N ARG A 525 21.86 6.30 18.94
CA ARG A 525 22.10 4.87 18.69
C ARG A 525 23.19 4.63 17.62
N GLY A 526 23.77 5.71 17.08
CA GLY A 526 24.99 5.70 16.28
C GLY A 526 24.80 5.25 14.85
N TRP A 527 23.57 5.18 14.29
CA TRP A 527 23.35 4.70 12.91
C TRP A 527 24.27 3.52 12.52
N LYS A 528 24.97 2.95 13.50
CA LYS A 528 25.91 1.87 13.24
C LYS A 528 25.13 0.73 12.62
N THR A 529 25.36 0.54 11.35
CA THR A 529 25.10 -0.72 10.71
C THR A 529 25.98 -1.72 11.45
N TRP A 530 25.40 -2.74 12.03
CA TRP A 530 26.14 -3.80 12.73
C TRP A 530 26.91 -4.69 11.75
N SER A 531 27.29 -4.14 10.60
CA SER A 531 28.11 -4.77 9.58
C SER A 531 29.62 -4.53 9.77
N GLU A 532 30.02 -3.86 10.86
CA GLU A 532 31.43 -3.72 11.24
C GLU A 532 31.78 -4.55 12.47
#